data_4f341e21411a2b7245e4b117a1064ee0
#
_entry.id   4f341e21411a2b7245e4b117a1064ee0
#
_cell.length_a   1.000
_cell.length_b   1.000
_cell.length_c   1.000
_cell.angle_alpha   90.00
_cell.angle_beta   90.00
_cell.angle_gamma   90.00
#
_symmetry.space_group_name_H-M   'P 1'
#
loop_
_entity.id
_entity.type
_entity.pdbx_description
1 polymer ?
#
loop_
_entity_poly.entity_id
_entity_poly.type
_entity_poly.pdbx_seq_one_letter_code
_entity_poly.pdbx_strand_id
1 'polypeptide(L)'
;MAYTYVDATDVKPTWGTFRMIRHELGGSAFGLNQIDFPPEKVGSIHDESQSGQEEIYLCLAGSGTLEVDGETVEMKPGRYILVSPESKRRPAAGSEGMSFLCVGGVSGGVYEPWAPPDE
;
A
#
# COMPACT_ATOMS: atom_id res chain seq x y z
N MET A 1 -14.24 -12.98 -20.15
CA MET A 1 -13.49 -11.75 -20.44
C MET A 1 -12.03 -11.96 -20.09
N ALA A 2 -11.11 -11.60 -21.00
CA ALA A 2 -9.69 -11.86 -20.80
C ALA A 2 -9.00 -10.85 -19.86
N TYR A 3 -9.53 -9.64 -19.72
CA TYR A 3 -8.93 -8.61 -18.88
C TYR A 3 -9.97 -7.62 -18.39
N THR A 4 -9.58 -6.88 -17.39
CA THR A 4 -10.30 -5.69 -16.92
C THR A 4 -9.27 -4.61 -16.55
N TYR A 5 -9.70 -3.38 -16.50
CA TYR A 5 -8.81 -2.29 -16.09
C TYR A 5 -9.57 -1.21 -15.34
N VAL A 6 -8.84 -0.40 -14.61
CA VAL A 6 -9.37 0.78 -13.94
C VAL A 6 -8.28 1.85 -13.90
N ASP A 7 -8.68 3.10 -14.01
CA ASP A 7 -7.75 4.23 -13.80
C ASP A 7 -7.82 4.64 -12.34
N ALA A 8 -6.68 4.90 -11.72
CA ALA A 8 -6.62 5.25 -10.31
C ALA A 8 -7.51 6.44 -9.96
N THR A 9 -7.60 7.42 -10.88
CA THR A 9 -8.42 8.62 -10.67
C THR A 9 -9.91 8.32 -10.59
N ASP A 10 -10.36 7.16 -11.06
CA ASP A 10 -11.77 6.74 -11.01
C ASP A 10 -12.05 5.86 -9.79
N VAL A 11 -11.04 5.53 -9.00
CA VAL A 11 -11.21 4.76 -7.77
C VAL A 11 -11.32 5.73 -6.60
N LYS A 12 -12.51 5.79 -5.98
CA LYS A 12 -12.72 6.67 -4.84
C LYS A 12 -11.83 6.21 -3.67
N PRO A 13 -11.00 7.10 -3.11
CA PRO A 13 -10.12 6.70 -2.02
C PRO A 13 -10.91 6.45 -0.72
N THR A 14 -10.71 5.29 -0.13
CA THR A 14 -11.21 4.97 1.21
C THR A 14 -10.39 5.76 2.23
N TRP A 15 -11.04 6.31 3.23
CA TRP A 15 -10.43 7.19 4.24
C TRP A 15 -9.68 8.38 3.63
N GLY A 16 -10.05 8.77 2.41
CA GLY A 16 -9.46 9.91 1.72
C GLY A 16 -8.09 9.65 1.07
N THR A 17 -7.46 8.52 1.30
CA THR A 17 -6.10 8.25 0.81
C THR A 17 -5.92 6.90 0.12
N PHE A 18 -6.70 5.88 0.49
CA PHE A 18 -6.50 4.50 0.01
C PHE A 18 -7.36 4.21 -1.20
N ARG A 19 -6.74 4.05 -2.35
CA ARG A 19 -7.41 3.57 -3.57
C ARG A 19 -7.23 2.07 -3.64
N MET A 20 -8.31 1.33 -3.41
CA MET A 20 -8.27 -0.14 -3.33
C MET A 20 -8.35 -0.75 -4.73
N ILE A 21 -7.24 -0.72 -5.42
CA ILE A 21 -7.14 -1.10 -6.84
C ILE A 21 -7.50 -2.57 -7.05
N ARG A 22 -6.94 -3.48 -6.23
CA ARG A 22 -7.27 -4.90 -6.34
C ARG A 22 -8.78 -5.13 -6.20
N HIS A 23 -9.40 -4.47 -5.22
CA HIS A 23 -10.84 -4.62 -4.98
C HIS A 23 -11.66 -4.18 -6.19
N GLU A 24 -11.36 -3.01 -6.75
CA GLU A 24 -12.07 -2.49 -7.91
C GLU A 24 -11.88 -3.38 -9.15
N LEU A 25 -10.70 -3.97 -9.31
CA LEU A 25 -10.43 -4.87 -10.43
C LEU A 25 -11.06 -6.26 -10.24
N GLY A 26 -11.37 -6.64 -9.00
CA GLY A 26 -11.92 -7.96 -8.70
C GLY A 26 -10.89 -9.07 -8.67
N GLY A 27 -9.61 -8.74 -8.61
CA GLY A 27 -8.55 -9.74 -8.47
C GLY A 27 -8.53 -10.37 -7.09
N SER A 28 -7.94 -11.56 -6.96
CA SER A 28 -7.96 -12.30 -5.70
C SER A 28 -6.64 -12.95 -5.30
N ALA A 29 -5.60 -12.83 -6.13
CA ALA A 29 -4.35 -13.55 -5.89
C ALA A 29 -3.40 -12.82 -4.95
N PHE A 30 -3.45 -11.49 -4.89
CA PHE A 30 -2.58 -10.67 -4.05
C PHE A 30 -3.25 -9.32 -3.79
N GLY A 31 -2.79 -8.61 -2.77
CA GLY A 31 -3.28 -7.27 -2.46
C GLY A 31 -2.56 -6.21 -3.27
N LEU A 32 -3.28 -5.16 -3.63
CA LEU A 32 -2.72 -4.01 -4.34
C LEU A 32 -3.55 -2.79 -4.03
N ASN A 33 -2.92 -1.80 -3.40
CA ASN A 33 -3.52 -0.50 -3.16
C ASN A 33 -2.60 0.59 -3.67
N GLN A 34 -3.18 1.68 -4.12
CA GLN A 34 -2.45 2.92 -4.33
C GLN A 34 -2.86 3.89 -3.24
N ILE A 35 -1.89 4.42 -2.54
CA ILE A 35 -2.12 5.36 -1.44
C ILE A 35 -1.58 6.73 -1.85
N ASP A 36 -2.44 7.74 -1.76
CA ASP A 36 -2.09 9.12 -2.10
C ASP A 36 -2.12 9.95 -0.83
N PHE A 37 -0.93 10.25 -0.29
CA PHE A 37 -0.79 11.07 0.91
C PHE A 37 -0.57 12.53 0.54
N PRO A 38 -1.35 13.45 1.12
CA PRO A 38 -1.04 14.88 0.99
C PRO A 38 0.26 15.23 1.70
N PRO A 39 0.81 16.43 1.46
CA PRO A 39 2.03 16.86 2.14
C PRO A 39 2.01 16.64 3.63
N GLU A 40 3.12 16.12 4.17
CA GLU A 40 3.38 15.89 5.59
C GLU A 40 2.46 14.88 6.27
N LYS A 41 1.63 14.14 5.51
CA LYS A 41 0.76 13.11 6.09
C LYS A 41 1.57 11.97 6.65
N VAL A 42 1.30 11.62 7.90
CA VAL A 42 1.90 10.46 8.57
C VAL A 42 0.83 9.38 8.68
N GLY A 43 1.14 8.19 8.18
CA GLY A 43 0.23 7.05 8.24
C GLY A 43 0.21 6.39 9.61
N SER A 44 -0.63 5.38 9.76
CA SER A 44 -0.70 4.58 10.97
C SER A 44 0.39 3.53 10.99
N ILE A 45 0.93 3.24 12.18
CA ILE A 45 1.86 2.13 12.33
C ILE A 45 1.07 0.83 12.40
N HIS A 46 1.52 -0.19 11.68
CA HIS A 46 0.86 -1.51 11.71
C HIS A 46 1.82 -2.60 11.29
N ASP A 47 1.44 -3.85 11.53
CA ASP A 47 2.10 -5.02 10.95
C ASP A 47 1.06 -5.90 10.26
N GLU A 48 1.53 -6.95 9.59
CA GLU A 48 0.68 -7.90 8.88
C GLU A 48 0.81 -9.31 9.46
N SER A 49 1.12 -9.42 10.74
CA SER A 49 1.32 -10.73 11.38
C SER A 49 0.07 -11.61 11.33
N GLN A 50 -1.13 -11.00 11.37
CA GLN A 50 -2.38 -11.76 11.32
C GLN A 50 -2.69 -12.28 9.92
N SER A 51 -2.43 -11.48 8.90
CA SER A 51 -2.67 -11.89 7.50
C SER A 51 -1.53 -12.74 6.95
N GLY A 52 -0.33 -12.61 7.51
CA GLY A 52 0.86 -13.28 7.00
C GLY A 52 1.39 -12.68 5.71
N GLN A 53 0.95 -11.48 5.35
CA GLN A 53 1.38 -10.84 4.11
C GLN A 53 2.75 -10.21 4.24
N GLU A 54 3.64 -10.54 3.33
CA GLU A 54 4.79 -9.67 3.05
C GLU A 54 4.31 -8.61 2.07
N GLU A 55 4.87 -7.40 2.16
CA GLU A 55 4.43 -6.27 1.35
C GLU A 55 5.61 -5.57 0.69
N ILE A 56 5.41 -5.18 -0.57
CA ILE A 56 6.36 -4.33 -1.27
C ILE A 56 5.74 -2.93 -1.36
N TYR A 57 6.53 -1.94 -0.97
CA TYR A 57 6.18 -0.53 -1.08
C TYR A 57 7.00 0.10 -2.20
N LEU A 58 6.33 0.82 -3.08
CA LEU A 58 6.95 1.48 -4.23
C LEU A 58 6.39 2.89 -4.37
N CYS A 59 7.25 3.90 -4.22
CA CYS A 59 6.85 5.28 -4.45
C CYS A 59 6.67 5.54 -5.95
N LEU A 60 5.55 6.12 -6.34
CA LEU A 60 5.26 6.49 -7.73
C LEU A 60 5.62 7.95 -8.00
N ALA A 61 5.32 8.83 -7.04
CA ALA A 61 5.52 10.27 -7.21
C ALA A 61 5.69 10.91 -5.84
N GLY A 62 6.35 12.06 -5.80
CA GLY A 62 6.68 12.71 -4.55
C GLY A 62 7.78 11.97 -3.83
N SER A 63 7.80 12.05 -2.51
CA SER A 63 8.77 11.37 -1.67
C SER A 63 8.29 11.29 -0.23
N GLY A 64 8.95 10.47 0.56
CA GLY A 64 8.67 10.34 1.98
C GLY A 64 9.56 9.30 2.61
N THR A 65 9.05 8.66 3.65
CA THR A 65 9.79 7.65 4.40
C THR A 65 8.88 6.46 4.72
N LEU A 66 9.51 5.31 4.91
CA LEU A 66 8.88 4.14 5.51
C LEU A 66 9.69 3.80 6.75
N GLU A 67 9.06 3.95 7.92
CA GLU A 67 9.64 3.49 9.16
C GLU A 67 9.35 2.00 9.29
N VAL A 68 10.40 1.21 9.53
CA VAL A 68 10.29 -0.25 9.67
C VAL A 68 11.05 -0.64 10.93
N ASP A 69 10.32 -1.11 11.94
CA ASP A 69 10.88 -1.50 13.25
C ASP A 69 11.80 -0.43 13.84
N GLY A 70 11.39 0.84 13.71
CA GLY A 70 12.14 1.98 14.22
C GLY A 70 13.24 2.50 13.30
N GLU A 71 13.56 1.82 12.21
CA GLU A 71 14.51 2.29 11.22
C GLU A 71 13.77 3.06 10.13
N THR A 72 14.38 4.13 9.62
CA THR A 72 13.79 4.97 8.58
C THR A 72 14.41 4.66 7.24
N VAL A 73 13.56 4.29 6.26
CA VAL A 73 13.98 4.05 4.89
C VAL A 73 13.36 5.14 4.02
N GLU A 74 14.18 5.79 3.21
CA GLU A 74 13.67 6.80 2.27
C GLU A 74 12.82 6.13 1.19
N MET A 75 11.62 6.68 0.93
CA MET A 75 10.77 6.30 -0.20
C MET A 75 10.91 7.34 -1.29
N LYS A 76 11.31 6.89 -2.46
CA LYS A 76 11.49 7.72 -3.65
C LYS A 76 11.16 6.91 -4.90
N PRO A 77 10.79 7.56 -6.01
CA PRO A 77 10.51 6.82 -7.24
C PRO A 77 11.67 5.89 -7.63
N GLY A 78 11.33 4.65 -7.97
CA GLY A 78 12.32 3.65 -8.37
C GLY A 78 12.89 2.81 -7.25
N ARG A 79 12.62 3.12 -5.99
CA ARG A 79 13.05 2.30 -4.86
C ARG A 79 11.93 1.36 -4.43
N TYR A 80 12.24 0.07 -4.32
CA TYR A 80 11.32 -0.97 -3.86
C TYR A 80 11.75 -1.41 -2.47
N ILE A 81 10.80 -1.51 -1.55
CA ILE A 81 11.07 -1.91 -0.17
C ILE A 81 10.18 -3.11 0.16
N LEU A 82 10.80 -4.23 0.51
CA LEU A 82 10.08 -5.42 0.98
C LEU A 82 10.04 -5.42 2.49
N VAL A 83 8.85 -5.59 3.06
CA VAL A 83 8.64 -5.62 4.51
C VAL A 83 8.04 -6.97 4.91
N SER A 84 8.66 -7.63 5.89
CA SER A 84 8.18 -8.89 6.45
C SER A 84 6.86 -8.71 7.18
N PRO A 85 6.02 -9.77 7.28
CA PRO A 85 4.72 -9.65 7.93
C PRO A 85 4.78 -9.16 9.38
N GLU A 86 5.77 -9.56 10.14
CA GLU A 86 5.88 -9.24 11.58
C GLU A 86 6.46 -7.86 11.86
N SER A 87 7.11 -7.25 10.89
CA SER A 87 7.74 -5.94 11.09
C SER A 87 6.68 -4.84 11.14
N LYS A 88 6.80 -3.95 12.11
CA LYS A 88 5.93 -2.77 12.19
C LYS A 88 6.40 -1.73 11.21
N ARG A 89 5.47 -1.17 10.43
CA ARG A 89 5.81 -0.17 9.43
C ARG A 89 4.84 1.00 9.49
N ARG A 90 5.36 2.16 9.09
CA ARG A 90 4.57 3.40 8.99
C ARG A 90 5.10 4.27 7.86
N PRO A 91 4.31 4.50 6.80
CA PRO A 91 4.67 5.43 5.75
C PRO A 91 4.38 6.87 6.18
N ALA A 92 5.18 7.79 5.68
CA ALA A 92 4.97 9.22 5.91
C ALA A 92 5.39 10.00 4.67
N ALA A 93 4.55 10.93 4.25
CA ALA A 93 4.85 11.78 3.11
C ALA A 93 5.77 12.92 3.51
N GLY A 94 6.60 13.37 2.56
CA GLY A 94 7.39 14.57 2.69
C GLY A 94 6.59 15.82 2.33
N SER A 95 7.30 16.91 2.11
CA SER A 95 6.71 18.25 1.90
C SER A 95 5.86 18.38 0.64
N GLU A 96 6.05 17.50 -0.34
CA GLU A 96 5.30 17.54 -1.61
C GLU A 96 4.24 16.46 -1.71
N GLY A 97 4.01 15.73 -0.63
CA GLY A 97 3.13 14.58 -0.66
C GLY A 97 3.81 13.36 -1.25
N MET A 98 3.09 12.24 -1.28
CA MET A 98 3.62 10.99 -1.83
C MET A 98 2.48 10.11 -2.32
N SER A 99 2.63 9.60 -3.54
CA SER A 99 1.78 8.52 -4.05
C SER A 99 2.62 7.27 -4.12
N PHE A 100 2.11 6.17 -3.56
CA PHE A 100 2.86 4.92 -3.54
C PHE A 100 1.93 3.72 -3.67
N LEU A 101 2.51 2.62 -4.15
CA LEU A 101 1.84 1.33 -4.20
C LEU A 101 2.24 0.49 -3.01
N CYS A 102 1.28 -0.31 -2.53
CA CYS A 102 1.54 -1.37 -1.57
C CYS A 102 1.00 -2.66 -2.18
N VAL A 103 1.89 -3.64 -2.37
CA VAL A 103 1.55 -4.95 -2.96
C VAL A 103 1.82 -6.01 -1.92
N GLY A 104 0.80 -6.81 -1.60
CA GLY A 104 0.92 -7.81 -0.55
C GLY A 104 0.55 -9.21 -1.02
N GLY A 105 1.25 -10.21 -0.48
CA GLY A 105 0.96 -11.60 -0.74
C GLY A 105 1.44 -12.48 0.41
N VAL A 106 1.01 -13.73 0.42
CA VAL A 106 1.33 -14.66 1.49
C VAL A 106 2.30 -15.71 0.95
N SER A 107 3.50 -15.75 1.52
CA SER A 107 4.52 -16.73 1.14
C SER A 107 4.07 -18.13 1.54
N GLY A 108 3.99 -19.04 0.57
CA GLY A 108 3.60 -20.44 0.82
C GLY A 108 2.15 -20.62 1.26
N GLY A 109 1.32 -19.60 1.13
CA GLY A 109 -0.07 -19.64 1.56
C GLY A 109 -1.01 -18.98 0.56
N VAL A 110 -2.24 -18.73 1.00
CA VAL A 110 -3.28 -18.14 0.19
C VAL A 110 -3.55 -16.72 0.68
N TYR A 111 -3.55 -15.77 -0.25
CA TYR A 111 -3.95 -14.41 0.05
C TYR A 111 -5.46 -14.37 0.29
N GLU A 112 -5.88 -13.75 1.40
CA GLU A 112 -7.29 -13.54 1.71
C GLU A 112 -7.69 -12.13 1.28
N PRO A 113 -8.53 -11.99 0.24
CA PRO A 113 -8.96 -10.68 -0.22
C PRO A 113 -9.68 -9.90 0.88
N TRP A 114 -9.32 -8.64 1.02
CA TRP A 114 -9.91 -7.75 1.99
C TRP A 114 -10.79 -6.72 1.28
N ALA A 115 -11.98 -6.49 1.81
CA ALA A 115 -12.93 -5.54 1.25
C ALA A 115 -12.92 -4.25 2.05
N PRO A 116 -13.16 -3.08 1.40
CA PRO A 116 -13.27 -1.83 2.13
C PRO A 116 -14.49 -1.85 3.05
N PRO A 117 -14.43 -1.13 4.17
CA PRO A 117 -15.61 -0.98 5.01
C PRO A 117 -16.73 -0.26 4.25
N ASP A 118 -17.96 -0.51 4.64
CA ASP A 118 -19.10 0.22 4.12
C ASP A 118 -18.98 1.70 4.52
N GLU A 119 -19.28 2.57 3.57
CA GLU A 119 -19.20 4.02 3.79
C GLU A 119 -20.57 4.67 3.68
#